data_bd8f9b4c7b380312dc112eb9b01ebd95
#
_entry.id   bd8f9b4c7b380312dc112eb9b01ebd95
#
_cell.length_a   1.000
_cell.length_b   1.000
_cell.length_c   1.000
_cell.angle_alpha   90.00
_cell.angle_beta   90.00
_cell.angle_gamma   90.00
#
_symmetry.space_group_name_H-M   'P 1'
#
loop_
_entity.id
_entity.type
_entity.pdbx_description
1 polymer ?
#
loop_
_entity_poly.entity_id
_entity_poly.type
_entity_poly.pdbx_seq_one_letter_code
_entity_poly.pdbx_strand_id
1 'polypeptide(L)'
;MAAVSPMHGTPCAAECAIRGRKHGRRLLAFAIVVISTCGTLHAASSAVRQSFDIQVPWVPQPASLGGRTELVYELQLANFSDDTLDLESVDALDGATGASLGHLDGKALDAAIGRVGSTPAKRSVAPGGHATIFLSLPAPAPGVVLAHRIEYAVAGTTQHFPVEGGRFTPRPANPVALGPPLRGGPWVAIYDASWERGHRRVLYAVDGRVHLPGRFAIDWIKVDANGAHASDNGSKPANWFGYGADVLAVADATVAATRDGVAEPSVVAPGPSRVPIGDATGNYVSLNLGDGRFVFFEHLKPGSVLVHPGQHVRRGDVIGKLGFTGQSTGPHLHMHVADANAPLAAEGLPYAMGGFRVDGTFPSIEVFGAGQAWTHHTASPRAPGMPGPLDVVTFTSR
;
A
#
# COMPACT_ATOMS: atom_id res chain seq x y z
N MET A 1 -17.73 -48.73 -26.25
CA MET A 1 -17.26 -50.07 -25.82
C MET A 1 -16.49 -49.85 -24.52
N ALA A 2 -16.82 -50.31 -23.37
CA ALA A 2 -17.77 -51.24 -22.82
C ALA A 2 -18.30 -50.69 -21.48
N ALA A 3 -19.57 -50.93 -21.26
CA ALA A 3 -20.28 -50.75 -20.00
C ALA A 3 -19.99 -51.90 -19.04
N VAL A 4 -20.04 -51.67 -17.73
CA VAL A 4 -20.54 -52.65 -16.76
C VAL A 4 -21.16 -51.90 -15.58
N SER A 5 -22.43 -52.26 -15.31
CA SER A 5 -23.33 -51.90 -14.25
C SER A 5 -23.36 -52.95 -13.12
N PRO A 6 -24.27 -52.96 -12.15
CA PRO A 6 -24.04 -52.73 -10.74
C PRO A 6 -24.27 -54.03 -9.88
N MET A 7 -24.01 -53.93 -8.57
CA MET A 7 -24.53 -54.94 -7.63
C MET A 7 -25.24 -54.32 -6.42
N HIS A 8 -26.47 -54.83 -6.22
CA HIS A 8 -27.36 -54.64 -5.08
C HIS A 8 -26.90 -55.50 -3.85
N GLY A 9 -27.29 -55.06 -2.67
CA GLY A 9 -27.26 -55.83 -1.45
C GLY A 9 -28.11 -55.20 -0.39
N THR A 10 -29.33 -55.71 -0.19
CA THR A 10 -30.31 -55.38 0.84
C THR A 10 -30.23 -56.41 1.99
N PRO A 11 -31.13 -56.41 3.01
CA PRO A 11 -30.81 -56.08 4.43
C PRO A 11 -30.98 -57.29 5.34
N CYS A 12 -30.71 -57.17 6.64
CA CYS A 12 -31.11 -58.16 7.60
C CYS A 12 -31.67 -57.49 8.87
N ALA A 13 -32.96 -57.76 9.10
CA ALA A 13 -33.68 -57.51 10.34
C ALA A 13 -33.41 -58.65 11.34
N ALA A 14 -33.38 -58.34 12.61
CA ALA A 14 -33.54 -59.33 13.67
C ALA A 14 -34.36 -58.76 14.82
N GLU A 15 -35.61 -59.18 14.87
CA GLU A 15 -36.45 -59.09 16.06
C GLU A 15 -35.93 -59.99 17.19
N CYS A 16 -36.04 -59.51 18.42
CA CYS A 16 -36.07 -60.42 19.58
C CYS A 16 -37.08 -59.92 20.62
N ALA A 17 -38.17 -60.66 20.74
CA ALA A 17 -39.22 -60.47 21.69
C ALA A 17 -38.90 -61.24 22.96
N ILE A 18 -39.05 -60.63 24.12
CA ILE A 18 -39.21 -61.39 25.41
C ILE A 18 -40.39 -60.80 26.19
N ARG A 19 -41.32 -61.75 26.52
CA ARG A 19 -42.49 -61.59 27.41
C ARG A 19 -42.05 -61.59 28.89
N GLY A 20 -42.82 -60.87 29.75
CA GLY A 20 -42.81 -61.22 31.18
C GLY A 20 -43.45 -60.25 32.16
N ARG A 21 -44.71 -60.47 32.41
CA ARG A 21 -45.52 -60.42 33.68
C ARG A 21 -45.68 -59.10 34.46
N LYS A 22 -46.99 -58.88 34.70
CA LYS A 22 -47.70 -57.90 35.49
C LYS A 22 -47.30 -57.88 36.97
N HIS A 23 -47.20 -56.66 37.55
CA HIS A 23 -47.73 -56.41 38.94
C HIS A 23 -48.07 -54.92 39.00
N GLY A 24 -49.32 -54.63 39.41
CA GLY A 24 -49.88 -53.30 39.50
C GLY A 24 -49.45 -52.55 40.74
N ARG A 25 -49.19 -51.26 40.53
CA ARG A 25 -49.30 -50.19 41.53
C ARG A 25 -49.72 -48.92 40.84
N ARG A 26 -50.90 -48.41 41.24
CA ARG A 26 -51.42 -47.13 40.82
C ARG A 26 -50.53 -46.01 41.39
N LEU A 27 -49.90 -45.26 40.54
CA LEU A 27 -49.27 -43.96 40.84
C LEU A 27 -49.84 -42.92 39.86
N LEU A 28 -50.43 -41.90 40.44
CA LEU A 28 -50.87 -40.71 39.67
C LEU A 28 -49.67 -40.10 38.97
N ALA A 29 -49.66 -40.16 37.68
CA ALA A 29 -48.67 -39.42 36.86
C ALA A 29 -49.25 -38.05 36.51
N PHE A 30 -48.69 -37.00 37.09
CA PHE A 30 -48.85 -35.64 36.58
C PHE A 30 -48.10 -35.58 35.23
N ALA A 31 -48.82 -35.47 34.15
CA ALA A 31 -48.26 -35.22 32.83
C ALA A 31 -47.84 -33.72 32.74
N ILE A 32 -46.56 -33.42 32.91
CA ILE A 32 -46.02 -32.15 32.54
C ILE A 32 -45.89 -32.17 31.01
N VAL A 33 -46.77 -31.48 30.34
CA VAL A 33 -46.65 -31.19 28.90
C VAL A 33 -45.61 -30.11 28.74
N VAL A 34 -44.37 -30.50 28.45
CA VAL A 34 -43.32 -29.56 27.99
C VAL A 34 -43.65 -29.25 26.51
N ILE A 35 -44.30 -28.13 26.30
CA ILE A 35 -44.43 -27.56 24.92
C ILE A 35 -43.06 -27.07 24.54
N SER A 36 -42.28 -27.90 23.83
CA SER A 36 -41.03 -27.48 23.18
C SER A 36 -41.40 -26.61 21.99
N THR A 37 -41.47 -25.30 22.19
CA THR A 37 -41.53 -24.34 21.07
C THR A 37 -40.20 -24.41 20.35
N CYS A 38 -40.10 -25.28 19.37
CA CYS A 38 -39.03 -25.24 18.38
C CYS A 38 -39.19 -23.96 17.58
N GLY A 39 -38.62 -22.87 18.10
CA GLY A 39 -38.51 -21.63 17.35
C GLY A 39 -37.59 -21.90 16.16
N THR A 40 -38.17 -22.11 14.98
CA THR A 40 -37.42 -22.07 13.73
C THR A 40 -36.88 -20.67 13.61
N LEU A 41 -35.58 -20.48 13.95
CA LEU A 41 -34.81 -19.34 13.50
C LEU A 41 -34.83 -19.42 11.97
N HIS A 42 -35.81 -18.75 11.35
CA HIS A 42 -35.69 -18.39 9.95
C HIS A 42 -34.54 -17.40 9.88
N ALA A 43 -33.34 -17.86 9.49
CA ALA A 43 -32.34 -16.97 8.95
C ALA A 43 -33.06 -16.25 7.78
N ALA A 44 -33.37 -14.98 7.97
CA ALA A 44 -33.88 -14.15 6.90
C ALA A 44 -32.86 -14.28 5.77
N SER A 45 -33.23 -14.92 4.69
CA SER A 45 -32.48 -14.92 3.44
C SER A 45 -32.28 -13.45 3.10
N SER A 46 -31.08 -12.91 3.26
CA SER A 46 -30.79 -11.56 2.81
C SER A 46 -31.10 -11.53 1.31
N ALA A 47 -32.03 -10.65 0.92
CA ALA A 47 -32.36 -10.49 -0.49
C ALA A 47 -31.07 -10.23 -1.28
N VAL A 48 -30.84 -10.99 -2.35
CA VAL A 48 -29.69 -10.78 -3.24
C VAL A 48 -29.77 -9.34 -3.77
N ARG A 49 -28.71 -8.58 -3.55
CA ARG A 49 -28.61 -7.18 -3.98
C ARG A 49 -27.34 -6.99 -4.79
N GLN A 50 -27.45 -6.25 -5.88
CA GLN A 50 -26.29 -5.74 -6.60
C GLN A 50 -25.68 -4.59 -5.80
N SER A 51 -24.34 -4.56 -5.73
CA SER A 51 -23.58 -3.53 -5.03
C SER A 51 -22.14 -3.45 -5.58
N PHE A 52 -21.16 -3.34 -4.71
CA PHE A 52 -19.76 -3.28 -5.08
C PHE A 52 -19.17 -4.67 -5.38
N ASP A 53 -18.40 -4.77 -6.47
CA ASP A 53 -17.30 -5.73 -6.57
C ASP A 53 -16.10 -5.18 -5.81
N ILE A 54 -15.54 -5.98 -4.89
CA ILE A 54 -14.49 -5.58 -3.97
C ILE A 54 -13.23 -6.39 -4.28
N GLN A 55 -12.17 -5.71 -4.71
CA GLN A 55 -10.93 -6.35 -5.10
C GLN A 55 -9.72 -5.76 -4.38
N VAL A 56 -8.73 -6.62 -4.08
CA VAL A 56 -7.38 -6.25 -3.69
C VAL A 56 -6.47 -6.58 -4.86
N PRO A 57 -6.18 -5.62 -5.76
CA PRO A 57 -5.49 -5.88 -7.02
C PRO A 57 -4.05 -6.34 -6.82
N TRP A 58 -3.44 -5.95 -5.71
CA TRP A 58 -2.11 -6.35 -5.30
C TRP A 58 -2.14 -6.88 -3.87
N VAL A 59 -1.88 -8.18 -3.70
CA VAL A 59 -1.81 -8.79 -2.37
C VAL A 59 -0.54 -8.30 -1.67
N PRO A 60 -0.69 -7.58 -0.53
CA PRO A 60 0.46 -6.99 0.17
C PRO A 60 1.29 -8.02 0.91
N GLN A 61 2.52 -7.61 1.24
CA GLN A 61 3.37 -8.24 2.24
C GLN A 61 3.64 -7.25 3.38
N PRO A 62 3.95 -7.71 4.61
CA PRO A 62 4.33 -6.83 5.69
C PRO A 62 5.55 -5.97 5.34
N ALA A 63 5.50 -4.69 5.69
CA ALA A 63 6.56 -3.71 5.50
C ALA A 63 6.93 -3.07 6.84
N SER A 64 8.23 -2.84 7.07
CA SER A 64 8.71 -2.10 8.25
C SER A 64 8.81 -0.62 7.89
N LEU A 65 7.91 0.21 8.44
CA LEU A 65 7.81 1.65 8.20
C LEU A 65 7.97 2.40 9.53
N GLY A 66 9.02 3.18 9.67
CA GLY A 66 9.29 3.93 10.91
C GLY A 66 9.42 3.04 12.15
N GLY A 67 9.80 1.77 11.98
CA GLY A 67 9.92 0.78 13.06
C GLY A 67 8.61 0.05 13.40
N ARG A 68 7.51 0.29 12.67
CA ARG A 68 6.25 -0.46 12.78
C ARG A 68 6.12 -1.40 11.60
N THR A 69 5.54 -2.59 11.85
CA THR A 69 5.25 -3.55 10.78
C THR A 69 3.80 -3.37 10.33
N GLU A 70 3.61 -2.95 9.11
CA GLU A 70 2.31 -2.59 8.55
C GLU A 70 2.02 -3.34 7.25
N LEU A 71 0.74 -3.55 6.96
CA LEU A 71 0.23 -3.87 5.62
C LEU A 71 -0.23 -2.57 4.96
N VAL A 72 0.29 -2.34 3.77
CA VAL A 72 -0.02 -1.17 2.94
C VAL A 72 -0.56 -1.68 1.62
N TYR A 73 -1.85 -1.40 1.31
CA TYR A 73 -2.51 -1.92 0.12
C TYR A 73 -3.72 -1.06 -0.29
N GLU A 74 -4.25 -1.35 -1.44
CA GLU A 74 -5.41 -0.70 -2.03
C GLU A 74 -6.58 -1.66 -2.13
N LEU A 75 -7.78 -1.16 -1.78
CA LEU A 75 -9.05 -1.82 -2.02
C LEU A 75 -9.74 -1.11 -3.17
N GLN A 76 -10.06 -1.82 -4.24
CA GLN A 76 -10.80 -1.28 -5.37
C GLN A 76 -12.26 -1.71 -5.27
N LEU A 77 -13.16 -0.73 -5.41
CA LEU A 77 -14.60 -0.89 -5.37
C LEU A 77 -15.16 -0.51 -6.73
N ALA A 78 -15.89 -1.40 -7.40
CA ALA A 78 -16.62 -1.09 -8.61
C ALA A 78 -18.12 -1.27 -8.34
N ASN A 79 -18.93 -0.24 -8.62
CA ASN A 79 -20.36 -0.28 -8.41
C ASN A 79 -21.08 -0.93 -9.62
N PHE A 80 -21.64 -2.11 -9.42
CA PHE A 80 -22.42 -2.85 -10.43
C PHE A 80 -23.92 -2.76 -10.22
N SER A 81 -24.40 -1.88 -9.32
CA SER A 81 -25.83 -1.61 -9.16
C SER A 81 -26.30 -0.48 -10.10
N ASP A 82 -27.61 -0.35 -10.24
CA ASP A 82 -28.24 0.76 -10.97
C ASP A 82 -28.35 2.03 -10.12
N ASP A 83 -28.01 1.96 -8.84
CA ASP A 83 -28.07 3.06 -7.88
C ASP A 83 -26.72 3.71 -7.67
N THR A 84 -26.69 5.00 -7.29
CA THR A 84 -25.51 5.62 -6.70
C THR A 84 -25.38 5.15 -5.25
N LEU A 85 -24.20 4.68 -4.88
CA LEU A 85 -23.90 4.14 -3.55
C LEU A 85 -22.97 5.09 -2.80
N ASP A 86 -23.36 5.51 -1.60
CA ASP A 86 -22.62 6.39 -0.73
C ASP A 86 -21.87 5.56 0.33
N LEU A 87 -20.53 5.59 0.30
CA LEU A 87 -19.69 4.88 1.26
C LEU A 87 -19.80 5.50 2.65
N GLU A 88 -20.05 4.70 3.67
CA GLU A 88 -20.18 5.13 5.05
C GLU A 88 -19.01 4.69 5.92
N SER A 89 -18.63 3.41 5.81
CA SER A 89 -17.44 2.88 6.49
C SER A 89 -16.78 1.75 5.72
N VAL A 90 -15.53 1.48 6.07
CA VAL A 90 -14.73 0.37 5.57
C VAL A 90 -14.06 -0.30 6.75
N ASP A 91 -14.35 -1.58 6.96
CA ASP A 91 -13.70 -2.43 7.95
C ASP A 91 -12.74 -3.41 7.26
N ALA A 92 -11.53 -3.54 7.79
CA ALA A 92 -10.67 -4.69 7.54
C ALA A 92 -10.87 -5.69 8.67
N LEU A 93 -11.20 -6.92 8.35
CA LEU A 93 -11.60 -7.96 9.29
C LEU A 93 -10.65 -9.16 9.21
N ASP A 94 -10.45 -9.82 10.34
CA ASP A 94 -10.02 -11.23 10.34
C ASP A 94 -11.15 -12.07 9.73
N GLY A 95 -10.89 -12.63 8.56
CA GLY A 95 -11.90 -13.35 7.78
C GLY A 95 -12.35 -14.69 8.38
N ALA A 96 -11.68 -15.19 9.43
CA ALA A 96 -12.08 -16.39 10.16
C ALA A 96 -12.94 -16.07 11.39
N THR A 97 -12.59 -15.00 12.11
CA THR A 97 -13.23 -14.64 13.39
C THR A 97 -14.21 -13.47 13.27
N GLY A 98 -14.11 -12.67 12.21
CA GLY A 98 -14.84 -11.41 12.04
C GLY A 98 -14.32 -10.26 12.93
N ALA A 99 -13.20 -10.44 13.63
CA ALA A 99 -12.61 -9.40 14.47
C ALA A 99 -12.10 -8.24 13.61
N SER A 100 -12.34 -7.00 14.05
CA SER A 100 -11.84 -5.81 13.36
C SER A 100 -10.32 -5.70 13.50
N LEU A 101 -9.64 -5.54 12.37
CA LEU A 101 -8.20 -5.27 12.25
C LEU A 101 -7.95 -3.79 11.91
N GLY A 102 -8.97 -3.08 11.44
CA GLY A 102 -8.94 -1.67 11.11
C GLY A 102 -10.33 -1.17 10.69
N HIS A 103 -10.62 0.09 10.98
CA HIS A 103 -11.90 0.73 10.69
C HIS A 103 -11.66 2.14 10.15
N LEU A 104 -12.38 2.50 9.09
CA LEU A 104 -12.37 3.83 8.51
C LEU A 104 -13.81 4.32 8.37
N ASP A 105 -14.10 5.47 8.96
CA ASP A 105 -15.34 6.21 8.77
C ASP A 105 -15.06 7.71 8.72
N GLY A 106 -16.10 8.54 8.60
CA GLY A 106 -16.01 9.97 8.69
C GLY A 106 -14.81 10.55 7.95
N LYS A 107 -14.03 11.41 8.60
CA LYS A 107 -12.85 12.06 8.01
C LYS A 107 -11.72 11.07 7.67
N ALA A 108 -11.61 9.95 8.39
CA ALA A 108 -10.60 8.94 8.10
C ALA A 108 -10.88 8.25 6.76
N LEU A 109 -12.15 7.94 6.48
CA LEU A 109 -12.56 7.41 5.19
C LEU A 109 -12.36 8.43 4.07
N ASP A 110 -12.74 9.71 4.27
CA ASP A 110 -12.51 10.78 3.27
C ASP A 110 -11.02 10.90 2.92
N ALA A 111 -10.16 10.83 3.92
CA ALA A 111 -8.71 10.87 3.71
C ALA A 111 -8.17 9.61 3.02
N ALA A 112 -8.83 8.46 3.16
CA ALA A 112 -8.40 7.19 2.55
C ALA A 112 -8.86 7.00 1.10
N ILE A 113 -9.92 7.70 0.66
CA ILE A 113 -10.41 7.59 -0.73
C ILE A 113 -9.45 8.27 -1.69
N GLY A 114 -9.07 7.55 -2.77
CA GLY A 114 -8.16 8.05 -3.80
C GLY A 114 -8.80 9.05 -4.75
N ARG A 115 -7.94 9.82 -5.39
CA ARG A 115 -8.32 10.76 -6.46
C ARG A 115 -8.01 10.17 -7.82
N VAL A 116 -8.73 10.63 -8.83
CA VAL A 116 -8.37 10.44 -10.23
C VAL A 116 -8.05 11.81 -10.84
N GLY A 117 -6.81 12.01 -11.23
CA GLY A 117 -6.34 13.30 -11.74
C GLY A 117 -6.49 14.44 -10.72
N SER A 118 -7.14 15.54 -11.12
CA SER A 118 -7.42 16.71 -10.27
C SER A 118 -8.77 16.64 -9.56
N THR A 119 -9.60 15.63 -9.84
CA THR A 119 -10.94 15.51 -9.27
C THR A 119 -10.85 15.05 -7.81
N PRO A 120 -11.45 15.76 -6.85
CA PRO A 120 -11.50 15.31 -5.46
C PRO A 120 -12.20 13.94 -5.35
N ALA A 121 -11.69 13.10 -4.49
CA ALA A 121 -12.34 11.85 -4.14
C ALA A 121 -13.70 12.13 -3.47
N LYS A 122 -14.68 11.30 -3.75
CA LYS A 122 -16.04 11.40 -3.19
C LYS A 122 -16.45 10.03 -2.69
N ARG A 123 -17.28 10.02 -1.65
CA ARG A 123 -17.88 8.78 -1.14
C ARG A 123 -18.96 8.22 -2.06
N SER A 124 -19.60 9.07 -2.88
CA SER A 124 -20.66 8.66 -3.81
C SER A 124 -20.07 8.02 -5.05
N VAL A 125 -20.41 6.77 -5.29
CA VAL A 125 -19.95 5.99 -6.44
C VAL A 125 -21.16 5.72 -7.33
N ALA A 126 -21.22 6.38 -8.48
CA ALA A 126 -22.31 6.22 -9.45
C ALA A 126 -22.31 4.80 -10.07
N PRO A 127 -23.43 4.36 -10.71
CA PRO A 127 -23.46 3.14 -11.50
C PRO A 127 -22.30 3.04 -12.49
N GLY A 128 -21.59 1.91 -12.52
CA GLY A 128 -20.40 1.72 -13.34
C GLY A 128 -19.17 2.50 -12.88
N GLY A 129 -19.29 3.31 -11.83
CA GLY A 129 -18.16 4.04 -11.23
C GLY A 129 -17.32 3.17 -10.32
N HIS A 130 -16.14 3.70 -9.93
CA HIS A 130 -15.25 3.02 -8.97
C HIS A 130 -14.60 3.99 -8.01
N ALA A 131 -14.18 3.43 -6.87
CA ALA A 131 -13.37 4.11 -5.88
C ALA A 131 -12.15 3.24 -5.50
N THR A 132 -11.06 3.88 -5.13
CA THR A 132 -9.89 3.20 -4.54
C THR A 132 -9.75 3.68 -3.11
N ILE A 133 -9.70 2.74 -2.16
CA ILE A 133 -9.46 3.01 -0.74
C ILE A 133 -8.04 2.59 -0.42
N PHE A 134 -7.24 3.52 0.09
CA PHE A 134 -5.86 3.27 0.51
C PHE A 134 -5.81 2.90 1.99
N LEU A 135 -5.38 1.68 2.28
CA LEU A 135 -5.35 1.12 3.61
C LEU A 135 -3.91 0.98 4.11
N SER A 136 -3.70 1.35 5.38
CA SER A 136 -2.49 1.07 6.14
C SER A 136 -2.92 0.60 7.51
N LEU A 137 -2.56 -0.61 7.91
CA LEU A 137 -2.93 -1.20 9.19
C LEU A 137 -1.79 -2.05 9.76
N PRO A 138 -1.75 -2.26 11.08
CA PRO A 138 -0.79 -3.18 11.68
C PRO A 138 -0.86 -4.54 10.99
N ALA A 139 0.31 -5.11 10.65
CA ALA A 139 0.33 -6.42 10.01
C ALA A 139 -0.20 -7.48 10.98
N PRO A 140 -1.20 -8.28 10.60
CA PRO A 140 -1.69 -9.37 11.43
C PRO A 140 -0.67 -10.51 11.50
N ALA A 141 -0.95 -11.52 12.35
CA ALA A 141 -0.14 -12.72 12.40
C ALA A 141 -0.09 -13.44 11.04
N PRO A 142 1.02 -14.11 10.70
CA PRO A 142 1.12 -14.88 9.46
C PRO A 142 -0.02 -15.89 9.30
N GLY A 143 -0.58 -15.98 8.08
CA GLY A 143 -1.66 -16.91 7.75
C GLY A 143 -3.07 -16.39 8.03
N VAL A 144 -3.23 -15.25 8.68
CA VAL A 144 -4.55 -14.62 8.85
C VAL A 144 -5.10 -14.23 7.47
N VAL A 145 -6.33 -14.66 7.22
CA VAL A 145 -7.09 -14.24 6.02
C VAL A 145 -7.78 -12.93 6.34
N LEU A 146 -7.53 -11.89 5.56
CA LEU A 146 -8.27 -10.64 5.66
C LEU A 146 -9.54 -10.70 4.80
N ALA A 147 -10.58 -10.02 5.26
CA ALA A 147 -11.79 -9.72 4.52
C ALA A 147 -12.13 -8.24 4.74
N HIS A 148 -13.00 -7.68 3.90
CA HIS A 148 -13.46 -6.30 4.08
C HIS A 148 -14.97 -6.27 4.14
N ARG A 149 -15.50 -5.40 5.01
CA ARG A 149 -16.91 -5.04 5.06
C ARG A 149 -17.03 -3.57 4.72
N ILE A 150 -17.89 -3.27 3.74
CA ILE A 150 -18.22 -1.91 3.33
C ILE A 150 -19.65 -1.66 3.75
N GLU A 151 -19.88 -0.66 4.60
CA GLU A 151 -21.23 -0.12 4.84
C GLU A 151 -21.47 1.01 3.85
N TYR A 152 -22.63 0.98 3.22
CA TYR A 152 -23.03 1.98 2.24
C TYR A 152 -24.53 2.30 2.30
N ALA A 153 -24.87 3.52 1.95
CA ALA A 153 -26.25 3.95 1.73
C ALA A 153 -26.59 3.98 0.24
N VAL A 154 -27.86 3.76 -0.11
CA VAL A 154 -28.37 4.07 -1.45
C VAL A 154 -28.72 5.55 -1.49
N ALA A 155 -28.06 6.31 -2.35
CA ALA A 155 -28.18 7.76 -2.43
C ALA A 155 -29.64 8.23 -2.60
N GLY A 156 -30.04 9.23 -1.83
CA GLY A 156 -31.40 9.76 -1.86
C GLY A 156 -32.45 8.89 -1.15
N THR A 157 -32.03 7.84 -0.47
CA THR A 157 -32.92 6.96 0.34
C THR A 157 -32.44 6.88 1.79
N THR A 158 -33.18 6.16 2.64
CA THR A 158 -32.78 5.82 4.02
C THR A 158 -32.29 4.37 4.12
N GLN A 159 -31.93 3.75 3.01
CA GLN A 159 -31.53 2.35 2.97
C GLN A 159 -30.01 2.23 3.12
N HIS A 160 -29.56 1.42 4.07
CA HIS A 160 -28.17 1.14 4.37
C HIS A 160 -27.92 -0.36 4.29
N PHE A 161 -26.79 -0.77 3.78
CA PHE A 161 -26.46 -2.18 3.58
C PHE A 161 -24.98 -2.44 3.76
N PRO A 162 -24.61 -3.60 4.34
CA PRO A 162 -23.25 -4.11 4.29
C PRO A 162 -23.03 -4.93 3.02
N VAL A 163 -21.78 -4.92 2.56
CA VAL A 163 -21.25 -5.90 1.60
C VAL A 163 -19.87 -6.35 2.04
N GLU A 164 -19.60 -7.65 1.94
CA GLU A 164 -18.29 -8.23 2.28
C GLU A 164 -17.60 -8.78 1.05
N GLY A 165 -16.27 -8.59 0.98
CA GLY A 165 -15.46 -9.08 -0.13
C GLY A 165 -13.98 -8.82 0.01
N GLY A 166 -13.24 -8.86 -1.10
CA GLY A 166 -11.82 -8.54 -1.13
C GLY A 166 -10.97 -9.42 -0.21
N ARG A 167 -11.28 -10.71 -0.11
CA ARG A 167 -10.56 -11.66 0.78
C ARG A 167 -9.19 -11.96 0.22
N PHE A 168 -8.17 -11.93 1.10
CA PHE A 168 -6.82 -12.35 0.74
C PHE A 168 -6.03 -12.80 1.97
N THR A 169 -4.94 -13.53 1.74
CA THR A 169 -3.92 -13.80 2.77
C THR A 169 -2.68 -13.00 2.41
N PRO A 170 -2.12 -12.16 3.30
CA PRO A 170 -0.89 -11.44 3.05
C PRO A 170 0.24 -12.37 2.62
N ARG A 171 1.07 -11.92 1.68
CA ARG A 171 2.28 -12.66 1.30
C ARG A 171 3.26 -12.68 2.48
N PRO A 172 4.12 -13.67 2.60
CA PRO A 172 5.23 -13.63 3.55
C PRO A 172 6.11 -12.40 3.33
N ALA A 173 6.61 -11.80 4.41
CA ALA A 173 7.54 -10.68 4.30
C ALA A 173 8.82 -11.11 3.57
N ASN A 174 9.17 -10.40 2.51
CA ASN A 174 10.39 -10.62 1.73
C ASN A 174 10.95 -9.27 1.26
N PRO A 175 11.33 -8.36 2.19
CA PRO A 175 11.85 -7.05 1.81
C PRO A 175 13.23 -7.18 1.18
N VAL A 176 13.50 -6.33 0.18
CA VAL A 176 14.85 -6.17 -0.37
C VAL A 176 15.74 -5.48 0.65
N ALA A 177 16.93 -6.03 0.91
CA ALA A 177 17.92 -5.38 1.76
C ALA A 177 18.76 -4.39 0.95
N LEU A 178 18.68 -3.11 1.29
CA LEU A 178 19.34 -2.01 0.59
C LEU A 178 20.29 -1.26 1.51
N GLY A 179 21.35 -0.73 0.92
CA GLY A 179 22.22 0.27 1.55
C GLY A 179 21.73 1.69 1.34
N PRO A 180 22.48 2.70 1.82
CA PRO A 180 22.17 4.10 1.62
C PRO A 180 22.23 4.52 0.15
N PRO A 181 21.25 5.30 -0.36
CA PRO A 181 21.30 5.87 -1.70
C PRO A 181 22.12 7.16 -1.78
N LEU A 182 22.46 7.76 -0.63
CA LEU A 182 23.12 9.05 -0.48
C LEU A 182 24.13 8.99 0.67
N ARG A 183 24.98 10.01 0.81
CA ARG A 183 25.98 10.09 1.89
C ARG A 183 25.62 11.17 2.90
N GLY A 184 25.98 10.91 4.16
CA GLY A 184 25.83 11.87 5.26
C GLY A 184 24.37 12.30 5.47
N GLY A 185 24.17 13.55 5.82
CA GLY A 185 22.83 14.11 6.08
C GLY A 185 22.94 15.56 6.56
N PRO A 186 21.85 16.11 7.10
CA PRO A 186 20.52 15.48 7.27
C PRO A 186 19.70 15.41 5.97
N TRP A 187 19.00 14.29 5.77
CA TRP A 187 18.10 14.05 4.66
C TRP A 187 16.69 13.74 5.19
N VAL A 188 15.67 14.32 4.58
CA VAL A 188 14.26 14.05 4.94
C VAL A 188 13.70 12.97 4.03
N ALA A 189 13.02 11.99 4.62
CA ALA A 189 12.24 10.99 3.91
C ALA A 189 10.84 11.54 3.62
N ILE A 190 10.65 12.11 2.43
CA ILE A 190 9.37 12.72 2.04
C ILE A 190 8.48 11.65 1.43
N TYR A 191 7.61 11.08 2.25
CA TYR A 191 6.51 10.22 1.85
C TYR A 191 5.50 10.11 2.99
N ASP A 192 4.26 9.84 2.69
CA ASP A 192 3.25 9.44 3.65
C ASP A 192 2.09 8.75 2.92
N ALA A 193 1.65 7.63 3.46
CA ALA A 193 0.53 6.88 2.90
C ALA A 193 -0.81 7.64 2.98
N SER A 194 -0.94 8.58 3.91
CA SER A 194 -2.15 9.39 4.11
C SER A 194 -2.26 10.61 3.20
N TRP A 195 -1.18 11.05 2.56
CA TRP A 195 -1.23 12.27 1.73
C TRP A 195 -2.02 12.05 0.46
N GLU A 196 -3.03 12.87 0.24
CA GLU A 196 -3.89 12.81 -0.95
C GLU A 196 -3.13 12.95 -2.27
N ARG A 197 -1.97 13.58 -2.27
CA ARG A 197 -1.12 13.83 -3.44
C ARG A 197 0.25 13.16 -3.33
N GLY A 198 0.44 12.30 -2.35
CA GLY A 198 1.68 11.53 -2.19
C GLY A 198 1.83 10.46 -3.28
N HIS A 199 3.03 9.96 -3.48
CA HIS A 199 3.34 8.95 -4.50
C HIS A 199 2.44 7.73 -4.42
N ARG A 200 2.04 7.31 -3.22
CA ARG A 200 1.12 6.20 -3.00
C ARG A 200 -0.29 6.43 -3.57
N ARG A 201 -0.62 7.65 -3.97
CA ARG A 201 -1.94 8.02 -4.51
C ARG A 201 -1.94 8.21 -6.01
N VAL A 202 -0.80 8.02 -6.67
CA VAL A 202 -0.66 8.22 -8.12
C VAL A 202 -0.72 6.87 -8.82
N LEU A 203 -1.90 6.57 -9.35
CA LEU A 203 -2.16 5.36 -10.14
C LEU A 203 -1.87 5.64 -11.60
N TYR A 204 -1.16 4.72 -12.25
CA TYR A 204 -0.85 4.78 -13.69
C TYR A 204 -1.59 3.66 -14.42
N ALA A 205 -2.45 4.00 -15.38
CA ALA A 205 -3.05 3.02 -16.27
C ALA A 205 -2.17 2.91 -17.54
N VAL A 206 -1.36 1.88 -17.62
CA VAL A 206 -0.41 1.63 -18.70
C VAL A 206 -0.66 0.22 -19.23
N ASP A 207 -0.65 0.06 -20.55
CA ASP A 207 -0.84 -1.23 -21.24
C ASP A 207 -2.10 -1.98 -20.77
N GLY A 208 -3.18 -1.22 -20.51
CA GLY A 208 -4.49 -1.78 -20.13
C GLY A 208 -4.59 -2.23 -18.67
N ARG A 209 -3.60 -1.93 -17.82
CA ARG A 209 -3.58 -2.28 -16.41
C ARG A 209 -3.22 -1.07 -15.53
N VAL A 210 -3.79 -1.03 -14.34
CA VAL A 210 -3.46 -0.02 -13.32
C VAL A 210 -2.28 -0.50 -12.48
N HIS A 211 -1.29 0.38 -12.30
CA HIS A 211 -0.07 0.17 -11.52
C HIS A 211 0.12 1.25 -10.47
N LEU A 212 0.83 0.92 -9.41
CA LEU A 212 1.18 1.84 -8.32
C LEU A 212 2.67 1.72 -7.96
N PRO A 213 3.59 2.20 -8.81
CA PRO A 213 5.04 2.13 -8.56
C PRO A 213 5.46 2.88 -7.30
N GLY A 214 4.79 3.99 -7.01
CA GLY A 214 5.09 4.85 -5.86
C GLY A 214 4.58 4.36 -4.50
N ARG A 215 4.07 3.12 -4.37
CA ARG A 215 3.51 2.61 -3.10
C ARG A 215 4.48 2.74 -1.93
N PHE A 216 5.77 2.55 -2.16
CA PHE A 216 6.84 2.65 -1.17
C PHE A 216 7.98 3.59 -1.63
N ALA A 217 7.67 4.54 -2.49
CA ALA A 217 8.65 5.52 -2.93
C ALA A 217 8.98 6.54 -1.84
N ILE A 218 10.22 7.00 -1.83
CA ILE A 218 10.69 8.08 -0.97
C ILE A 218 11.37 9.14 -1.82
N ASP A 219 11.00 10.40 -1.62
CA ASP A 219 11.77 11.56 -2.10
C ASP A 219 12.75 11.99 -1.00
N TRP A 220 14.04 11.99 -1.35
CA TRP A 220 15.09 12.39 -0.43
C TRP A 220 15.47 13.84 -0.68
N ILE A 221 15.19 14.70 0.29
CA ILE A 221 15.53 16.13 0.24
C ILE A 221 16.53 16.44 1.35
N LYS A 222 17.63 17.11 1.00
CA LYS A 222 18.64 17.54 2.00
C LYS A 222 18.17 18.80 2.69
N VAL A 223 18.32 18.87 4.00
CA VAL A 223 18.03 20.04 4.82
C VAL A 223 19.25 20.45 5.64
N ASP A 224 19.21 21.65 6.19
CA ASP A 224 20.15 22.08 7.22
C ASP A 224 19.62 21.78 8.64
N ALA A 225 20.39 22.15 9.65
CA ALA A 225 20.01 21.93 11.04
C ALA A 225 18.77 22.73 11.46
N ASN A 226 18.38 23.78 10.72
CA ASN A 226 17.24 24.64 11.01
C ASN A 226 16.00 24.25 10.17
N GLY A 227 16.11 23.25 9.30
CA GLY A 227 15.01 22.75 8.47
C GLY A 227 14.91 23.37 7.09
N ALA A 228 15.75 24.34 6.75
CA ALA A 228 15.80 24.88 5.39
C ALA A 228 16.34 23.81 4.41
N HIS A 229 15.74 23.73 3.23
CA HIS A 229 16.14 22.81 2.15
C HIS A 229 16.95 23.50 1.04
N ALA A 230 17.01 24.83 1.06
CA ALA A 230 17.76 25.63 0.10
C ALA A 230 18.31 26.88 0.77
N SER A 231 19.35 27.47 0.15
CA SER A 231 19.77 28.85 0.43
C SER A 231 18.85 29.84 -0.31
N ASP A 232 18.83 31.08 0.13
CA ASP A 232 18.00 32.15 -0.40
C ASP A 232 16.49 31.73 -0.44
N ASN A 233 15.82 32.05 -1.55
CA ASN A 233 14.41 31.70 -1.76
C ASN A 233 14.23 30.33 -2.47
N GLY A 234 15.31 29.58 -2.70
CA GLY A 234 15.27 28.28 -3.35
C GLY A 234 14.82 28.28 -4.82
N SER A 235 14.75 29.46 -5.46
CA SER A 235 14.24 29.58 -6.83
C SER A 235 15.14 28.96 -7.90
N LYS A 236 16.42 28.72 -7.60
CA LYS A 236 17.37 28.06 -8.52
C LYS A 236 17.69 26.66 -8.01
N PRO A 237 17.71 25.62 -8.87
CA PRO A 237 18.09 24.26 -8.46
C PRO A 237 19.42 24.23 -7.69
N ALA A 238 20.43 24.99 -8.12
CA ALA A 238 21.74 25.03 -7.49
C ALA A 238 21.75 25.57 -6.06
N ASN A 239 20.68 26.24 -5.61
CA ASN A 239 20.56 26.73 -4.24
C ASN A 239 20.05 25.64 -3.26
N TRP A 240 19.55 24.52 -3.78
CA TRP A 240 19.09 23.41 -2.96
C TRP A 240 20.29 22.60 -2.43
N PHE A 241 20.31 22.32 -1.14
CA PHE A 241 21.47 21.69 -0.47
C PHE A 241 21.75 20.27 -0.97
N GLY A 242 20.77 19.57 -1.51
CA GLY A 242 20.93 18.24 -2.10
C GLY A 242 21.32 18.22 -3.57
N TYR A 243 21.18 19.34 -4.29
CA TYR A 243 21.42 19.39 -5.73
C TYR A 243 22.88 19.04 -6.08
N GLY A 244 23.05 18.09 -7.00
CA GLY A 244 24.36 17.60 -7.42
C GLY A 244 25.03 16.64 -6.44
N ALA A 245 24.36 16.22 -5.35
CA ALA A 245 24.87 15.18 -4.45
C ALA A 245 25.04 13.85 -5.20
N ASP A 246 26.07 13.08 -4.84
CA ASP A 246 26.31 11.76 -5.41
C ASP A 246 25.16 10.81 -5.05
N VAL A 247 24.61 10.14 -6.05
CA VAL A 247 23.63 9.07 -5.91
C VAL A 247 24.36 7.74 -6.00
N LEU A 248 24.08 6.84 -5.05
CA LEU A 248 24.83 5.61 -4.86
C LEU A 248 23.99 4.38 -5.23
N ALA A 249 24.65 3.38 -5.80
CA ALA A 249 24.09 2.04 -5.90
C ALA A 249 23.81 1.49 -4.50
N VAL A 250 22.57 1.08 -4.24
CA VAL A 250 22.12 0.61 -2.91
C VAL A 250 22.40 -0.87 -2.66
N ALA A 251 22.82 -1.60 -3.69
CA ALA A 251 23.15 -3.02 -3.66
C ALA A 251 24.17 -3.35 -4.74
N ASP A 252 24.80 -4.52 -4.65
CA ASP A 252 25.49 -5.12 -5.77
C ASP A 252 24.44 -5.55 -6.79
N ALA A 253 24.55 -5.07 -8.03
CA ALA A 253 23.50 -5.20 -9.04
C ALA A 253 24.04 -5.05 -10.46
N THR A 254 23.17 -5.32 -11.44
CA THR A 254 23.41 -4.98 -12.84
C THR A 254 22.53 -3.80 -13.23
N VAL A 255 23.09 -2.80 -13.89
CA VAL A 255 22.33 -1.68 -14.44
C VAL A 255 21.35 -2.20 -15.48
N ALA A 256 20.05 -2.03 -15.24
CA ALA A 256 18.99 -2.53 -16.13
C ALA A 256 18.64 -1.52 -17.23
N ALA A 257 18.54 -0.22 -16.88
CA ALA A 257 18.28 0.85 -17.83
C ALA A 257 18.86 2.17 -17.31
N THR A 258 19.08 3.10 -18.24
CA THR A 258 19.47 4.48 -17.94
C THR A 258 18.80 5.45 -18.91
N ARG A 259 18.57 6.66 -18.45
CA ARG A 259 18.18 7.82 -19.26
C ARG A 259 18.96 9.04 -18.79
N ASP A 260 19.60 9.77 -19.73
CA ASP A 260 20.38 10.97 -19.42
C ASP A 260 20.32 11.97 -20.59
N GLY A 261 19.16 12.43 -20.94
CA GLY A 261 18.96 13.38 -22.05
C GLY A 261 17.84 14.37 -21.79
N VAL A 262 17.19 14.26 -20.63
CA VAL A 262 16.11 15.18 -20.25
C VAL A 262 16.75 16.41 -19.60
N ALA A 263 16.40 17.59 -20.12
CA ALA A 263 16.82 18.86 -19.53
C ALA A 263 16.02 19.14 -18.24
N GLU A 264 16.63 19.89 -17.33
CA GLU A 264 15.95 20.39 -16.14
C GLU A 264 15.55 21.85 -16.30
N PRO A 265 14.49 22.31 -15.61
CA PRO A 265 14.14 23.73 -15.57
C PRO A 265 15.24 24.54 -14.90
N SER A 266 15.49 25.75 -15.42
CA SER A 266 16.45 26.69 -14.81
C SER A 266 15.94 27.33 -13.51
N VAL A 267 14.63 27.23 -13.25
CA VAL A 267 13.95 27.85 -12.11
C VAL A 267 13.03 26.81 -11.46
N VAL A 268 13.06 26.72 -10.14
CA VAL A 268 12.12 25.96 -9.35
C VAL A 268 10.86 26.80 -9.17
N ALA A 269 9.83 26.50 -9.96
CA ALA A 269 8.54 27.17 -9.86
C ALA A 269 7.63 26.47 -8.82
N PRO A 270 6.63 27.19 -8.27
CA PRO A 270 5.65 26.55 -7.40
C PRO A 270 4.88 25.42 -8.10
N GLY A 271 4.78 24.27 -7.46
CA GLY A 271 4.09 23.09 -7.96
C GLY A 271 4.94 22.20 -8.86
N PRO A 272 4.42 21.01 -9.23
CA PRO A 272 5.18 20.06 -10.05
C PRO A 272 5.36 20.55 -11.48
N SER A 273 6.50 20.25 -12.06
CA SER A 273 6.75 20.43 -13.50
C SER A 273 5.73 19.66 -14.30
N ARG A 274 5.13 20.28 -15.32
CA ARG A 274 4.22 19.59 -16.24
C ARG A 274 5.02 19.07 -17.42
N VAL A 275 5.15 17.76 -17.50
CA VAL A 275 5.85 17.06 -18.58
C VAL A 275 4.96 15.96 -19.14
N PRO A 276 5.18 15.49 -20.38
CA PRO A 276 4.54 14.28 -20.87
C PRO A 276 4.79 13.10 -19.92
N ILE A 277 3.83 12.19 -19.81
CA ILE A 277 3.93 11.05 -18.87
C ILE A 277 5.21 10.21 -19.10
N GLY A 278 5.64 10.03 -20.34
CA GLY A 278 6.88 9.33 -20.68
C GLY A 278 8.15 10.04 -20.20
N ASP A 279 8.05 11.30 -19.78
CA ASP A 279 9.15 12.10 -19.25
C ASP A 279 9.05 12.30 -17.74
N ALA A 280 8.03 11.74 -17.10
CA ALA A 280 7.75 11.96 -15.67
C ALA A 280 8.94 11.59 -14.77
N THR A 281 9.64 10.51 -15.06
CA THR A 281 10.84 10.06 -14.31
C THR A 281 12.07 10.94 -14.52
N GLY A 282 12.08 11.75 -15.58
CA GLY A 282 13.26 12.52 -15.96
C GLY A 282 14.44 11.62 -16.36
N ASN A 283 15.65 12.04 -15.98
CA ASN A 283 16.84 11.19 -16.07
C ASN A 283 16.84 10.17 -14.92
N TYR A 284 17.19 8.93 -15.22
CA TYR A 284 17.15 7.89 -14.21
C TYR A 284 18.19 6.78 -14.44
N VAL A 285 18.45 6.03 -13.39
CA VAL A 285 19.14 4.73 -13.42
C VAL A 285 18.22 3.71 -12.79
N SER A 286 18.07 2.53 -13.40
CA SER A 286 17.47 1.37 -12.75
C SER A 286 18.48 0.25 -12.56
N LEU A 287 18.45 -0.41 -11.41
CA LEU A 287 19.30 -1.53 -11.05
C LEU A 287 18.49 -2.81 -10.95
N ASN A 288 18.91 -3.85 -11.65
CA ASN A 288 18.37 -5.21 -11.53
C ASN A 288 19.09 -5.95 -10.40
N LEU A 289 18.34 -6.36 -9.38
CA LEU A 289 18.85 -7.07 -8.21
C LEU A 289 19.01 -8.59 -8.42
N GLY A 290 18.62 -9.11 -9.62
CA GLY A 290 18.80 -10.52 -10.01
C GLY A 290 17.66 -11.46 -9.60
N ASP A 291 16.64 -10.99 -8.92
CA ASP A 291 15.52 -11.79 -8.41
C ASP A 291 14.13 -11.30 -8.89
N GLY A 292 14.11 -10.58 -10.01
CA GLY A 292 12.90 -9.98 -10.57
C GLY A 292 12.52 -8.64 -9.91
N ARG A 293 13.40 -8.08 -9.07
CA ARG A 293 13.20 -6.78 -8.44
C ARG A 293 14.18 -5.75 -8.98
N PHE A 294 13.71 -4.51 -9.08
CA PHE A 294 14.45 -3.38 -9.64
C PHE A 294 14.40 -2.20 -8.69
N VAL A 295 15.50 -1.43 -8.60
CA VAL A 295 15.53 -0.17 -7.86
C VAL A 295 15.68 0.96 -8.86
N PHE A 296 14.82 1.97 -8.74
CA PHE A 296 14.84 3.18 -9.57
C PHE A 296 15.38 4.36 -8.78
N PHE A 297 16.22 5.17 -9.45
CA PHE A 297 16.76 6.44 -8.98
C PHE A 297 16.42 7.47 -10.03
N GLU A 298 15.48 8.38 -9.74
CA GLU A 298 14.88 9.27 -10.73
C GLU A 298 15.22 10.73 -10.46
N HIS A 299 14.86 11.59 -11.42
CA HIS A 299 15.09 13.03 -11.42
C HIS A 299 16.57 13.42 -11.41
N LEU A 300 17.45 12.56 -11.94
CA LEU A 300 18.90 12.78 -11.93
C LEU A 300 19.28 14.02 -12.78
N LYS A 301 20.38 14.65 -12.39
CA LYS A 301 20.94 15.83 -13.06
C LYS A 301 21.35 15.50 -14.49
N PRO A 302 21.06 16.35 -15.48
CA PRO A 302 21.48 16.13 -16.87
C PRO A 302 23.00 15.96 -17.00
N GLY A 303 23.42 14.97 -17.79
CA GLY A 303 24.83 14.66 -18.05
C GLY A 303 25.56 14.06 -16.84
N SER A 304 24.84 13.57 -15.85
CA SER A 304 25.46 13.06 -14.62
C SER A 304 25.40 11.55 -14.46
N VAL A 305 24.70 10.83 -15.32
CA VAL A 305 24.65 9.36 -15.26
C VAL A 305 26.01 8.79 -15.63
N LEU A 306 26.60 8.01 -14.72
CA LEU A 306 27.97 7.50 -14.83
C LEU A 306 28.04 6.04 -15.24
N VAL A 307 26.91 5.39 -15.42
CA VAL A 307 26.79 3.95 -15.67
C VAL A 307 25.97 3.70 -16.94
N HIS A 308 26.07 2.49 -17.48
CA HIS A 308 25.32 2.10 -18.69
C HIS A 308 24.64 0.73 -18.51
N PRO A 309 23.57 0.42 -19.26
CA PRO A 309 22.91 -0.89 -19.20
C PRO A 309 23.87 -2.07 -19.39
N GLY A 310 23.70 -3.10 -18.57
CA GLY A 310 24.58 -4.28 -18.53
C GLY A 310 25.80 -4.15 -17.64
N GLN A 311 26.15 -2.94 -17.17
CA GLN A 311 27.27 -2.74 -16.24
C GLN A 311 26.95 -3.30 -14.86
N HIS A 312 27.89 -4.01 -14.24
CA HIS A 312 27.84 -4.40 -12.84
C HIS A 312 28.31 -3.22 -11.96
N VAL A 313 27.54 -2.95 -10.92
CA VAL A 313 27.86 -1.97 -9.89
C VAL A 313 27.91 -2.64 -8.53
N ARG A 314 28.73 -2.11 -7.63
CA ARG A 314 28.80 -2.51 -6.23
C ARG A 314 28.04 -1.52 -5.37
N ARG A 315 27.49 -1.98 -4.28
CA ARG A 315 26.89 -1.09 -3.28
C ARG A 315 27.86 0.02 -2.86
N GLY A 316 27.43 1.27 -2.99
CA GLY A 316 28.21 2.47 -2.70
C GLY A 316 28.93 3.09 -3.89
N ASP A 317 28.92 2.45 -5.07
CA ASP A 317 29.41 3.06 -6.30
C ASP A 317 28.52 4.25 -6.68
N VAL A 318 29.14 5.33 -7.16
CA VAL A 318 28.41 6.52 -7.64
C VAL A 318 27.85 6.21 -9.01
N ILE A 319 26.51 6.32 -9.16
CA ILE A 319 25.79 6.02 -10.40
C ILE A 319 25.29 7.26 -11.14
N GLY A 320 25.24 8.42 -10.46
CA GLY A 320 24.77 9.69 -10.99
C GLY A 320 24.74 10.77 -9.93
N LYS A 321 24.07 11.88 -10.24
CA LYS A 321 23.90 13.00 -9.29
C LYS A 321 22.44 13.39 -9.17
N LEU A 322 22.03 13.76 -7.96
CA LEU A 322 20.70 14.30 -7.67
C LEU A 322 20.46 15.58 -8.48
N GLY A 323 19.31 15.65 -9.14
CA GLY A 323 18.92 16.75 -10.02
C GLY A 323 17.48 17.18 -9.84
N PHE A 324 16.89 17.69 -10.95
CA PHE A 324 15.55 18.28 -10.99
C PHE A 324 14.85 18.00 -12.33
N THR A 325 15.15 16.90 -13.00
CA THR A 325 14.53 16.54 -14.29
C THR A 325 13.16 15.87 -14.11
N GLY A 326 12.32 15.89 -15.14
CA GLY A 326 11.02 15.22 -15.14
C GLY A 326 9.94 15.94 -14.34
N GLN A 327 8.97 15.17 -13.81
CA GLN A 327 7.86 15.71 -13.03
C GLN A 327 8.26 15.83 -11.56
N SER A 328 8.84 16.96 -11.20
CA SER A 328 9.38 17.22 -9.88
C SER A 328 8.93 18.58 -9.36
N THR A 329 8.88 18.76 -8.04
CA THR A 329 8.56 20.02 -7.35
C THR A 329 9.81 20.80 -6.94
N GLY A 330 10.98 20.19 -7.00
CA GLY A 330 12.26 20.75 -6.62
C GLY A 330 13.34 19.66 -6.60
N PRO A 331 14.62 20.03 -6.50
CA PRO A 331 15.73 19.06 -6.45
C PRO A 331 15.58 18.04 -5.33
N HIS A 332 15.43 16.77 -5.70
CA HIS A 332 15.36 15.62 -4.79
C HIS A 332 15.79 14.34 -5.51
N LEU A 333 16.05 13.29 -4.75
CA LEU A 333 16.19 11.96 -5.28
C LEU A 333 14.91 11.18 -5.01
N HIS A 334 14.16 10.86 -6.05
CA HIS A 334 13.08 9.88 -5.98
C HIS A 334 13.66 8.48 -6.08
N MET A 335 13.33 7.62 -5.10
CA MET A 335 13.78 6.23 -5.07
C MET A 335 12.61 5.30 -4.74
N HIS A 336 12.46 4.25 -5.54
CA HIS A 336 11.51 3.17 -5.26
C HIS A 336 12.05 1.81 -5.70
N VAL A 337 11.45 0.74 -5.18
CA VAL A 337 11.68 -0.65 -5.61
C VAL A 337 10.44 -1.13 -6.33
N ALA A 338 10.63 -1.84 -7.44
CA ALA A 338 9.54 -2.33 -8.27
C ALA A 338 9.74 -3.79 -8.71
N ASP A 339 8.66 -4.45 -9.11
CA ASP A 339 8.62 -5.84 -9.58
C ASP A 339 8.92 -6.00 -11.08
N ALA A 340 9.15 -4.90 -11.80
CA ALA A 340 9.55 -4.90 -13.20
C ALA A 340 10.43 -3.70 -13.53
N ASN A 341 11.23 -3.80 -14.61
CA ASN A 341 12.02 -2.67 -15.12
C ASN A 341 11.15 -1.71 -15.95
N ALA A 342 10.13 -1.17 -15.31
CA ALA A 342 9.17 -0.26 -15.92
C ALA A 342 8.74 0.79 -14.88
N PRO A 343 9.31 2.01 -14.89
CA PRO A 343 9.17 2.95 -13.77
C PRO A 343 7.72 3.38 -13.49
N LEU A 344 6.82 3.33 -14.50
CA LEU A 344 5.40 3.71 -14.35
C LEU A 344 4.44 2.52 -14.51
N ALA A 345 4.92 1.36 -14.98
CA ALA A 345 4.11 0.19 -15.29
C ALA A 345 4.55 -1.04 -14.46
N ALA A 346 4.88 -0.82 -13.20
CA ALA A 346 5.26 -1.84 -12.25
C ALA A 346 4.62 -1.60 -10.88
N GLU A 347 4.64 -2.61 -10.01
CA GLU A 347 4.14 -2.49 -8.64
C GLU A 347 5.27 -2.12 -7.69
N GLY A 348 5.06 -1.08 -6.88
CA GLY A 348 5.98 -0.68 -5.83
C GLY A 348 6.08 -1.72 -4.73
N LEU A 349 7.30 -2.14 -4.40
CA LEU A 349 7.61 -3.17 -3.41
C LEU A 349 8.22 -2.56 -2.15
N PRO A 350 7.93 -3.10 -0.95
CA PRO A 350 8.59 -2.70 0.27
C PRO A 350 10.05 -3.17 0.28
N TYR A 351 10.89 -2.40 0.96
CA TYR A 351 12.33 -2.70 1.13
C TYR A 351 12.80 -2.42 2.55
N ALA A 352 13.95 -2.96 2.92
CA ALA A 352 14.59 -2.74 4.20
C ALA A 352 15.93 -2.02 3.96
N MET A 353 15.98 -0.73 4.22
CA MET A 353 17.20 0.06 4.14
C MET A 353 17.96 -0.04 5.46
N GLY A 354 19.27 -0.29 5.37
CA GLY A 354 20.19 -0.21 6.48
C GLY A 354 21.16 0.95 6.32
N GLY A 355 21.98 1.18 7.34
CA GLY A 355 23.05 2.18 7.28
C GLY A 355 22.56 3.62 7.42
N PHE A 356 21.53 3.86 8.23
CA PHE A 356 21.10 5.20 8.64
C PHE A 356 20.77 5.26 10.13
N ARG A 357 20.80 6.46 10.68
CA ARG A 357 20.22 6.78 11.98
C ARG A 357 19.16 7.85 11.79
N VAL A 358 18.17 7.85 12.66
CA VAL A 358 17.16 8.92 12.71
C VAL A 358 17.63 9.98 13.67
N ASP A 359 17.75 11.21 13.20
CA ASP A 359 18.20 12.38 13.95
C ASP A 359 16.99 13.20 14.48
N GLY A 360 15.82 13.02 13.90
CA GLY A 360 14.58 13.70 14.27
C GLY A 360 13.46 13.51 13.25
N THR A 361 12.43 14.35 13.32
CA THR A 361 11.30 14.31 12.38
C THR A 361 10.69 15.70 12.22
N PHE A 362 10.14 16.00 11.05
CA PHE A 362 9.27 17.16 10.86
C PHE A 362 7.86 16.85 11.37
N PRO A 363 7.22 17.78 12.09
CA PRO A 363 5.87 17.59 12.60
C PRO A 363 4.81 17.43 11.50
N SER A 364 5.01 18.08 10.35
CA SER A 364 4.13 17.99 9.18
C SER A 364 4.85 18.42 7.90
N ILE A 365 4.23 18.12 6.75
CA ILE A 365 4.75 18.54 5.44
C ILE A 365 4.72 20.06 5.25
N GLU A 366 3.78 20.75 5.88
CA GLU A 366 3.68 22.21 5.84
C GLU A 366 4.86 22.86 6.58
N VAL A 367 5.25 22.30 7.74
CA VAL A 367 6.42 22.74 8.51
C VAL A 367 7.70 22.55 7.68
N PHE A 368 7.85 21.40 7.03
CA PHE A 368 8.94 21.15 6.10
C PHE A 368 8.90 22.14 4.91
N GLY A 369 7.74 22.28 4.24
CA GLY A 369 7.57 23.17 3.09
C GLY A 369 7.84 24.64 3.39
N ALA A 370 7.59 25.06 4.62
CA ALA A 370 7.89 26.41 5.11
C ALA A 370 9.37 26.60 5.52
N GLY A 371 10.21 25.54 5.41
CA GLY A 371 11.62 25.59 5.80
C GLY A 371 11.82 25.83 7.30
N GLN A 372 10.86 25.40 8.11
CA GLN A 372 10.91 25.55 9.57
C GLN A 372 11.66 24.39 10.23
N ALA A 373 12.08 24.59 11.47
CA ALA A 373 12.87 23.61 12.18
C ALA A 373 12.11 22.30 12.43
N TRP A 374 12.82 21.19 12.29
CA TRP A 374 12.36 19.86 12.66
C TRP A 374 12.65 19.56 14.14
N THR A 375 11.93 18.60 14.71
CA THR A 375 12.14 18.15 16.08
C THR A 375 13.33 17.21 16.13
N HIS A 376 14.38 17.59 16.87
CA HIS A 376 15.53 16.76 17.08
C HIS A 376 15.26 15.64 18.07
N HIS A 377 15.75 14.44 17.79
CA HIS A 377 15.72 13.30 18.70
C HIS A 377 17.14 12.91 19.08
N THR A 378 17.30 12.16 20.18
CA THR A 378 18.56 11.47 20.42
C THR A 378 18.80 10.51 19.27
N ALA A 379 19.85 10.75 18.50
CA ALA A 379 20.20 9.97 17.33
C ALA A 379 20.31 8.49 17.69
N SER A 380 19.54 7.63 17.05
CA SER A 380 19.57 6.19 17.28
C SER A 380 19.69 5.40 15.98
N PRO A 381 20.58 4.40 15.92
CA PRO A 381 20.56 3.44 14.82
C PRO A 381 19.19 2.74 14.75
N ARG A 382 18.70 2.56 13.55
CA ARG A 382 17.47 1.80 13.32
C ARG A 382 17.79 0.41 12.79
N ALA A 383 16.97 -0.56 13.19
CA ALA A 383 16.94 -1.84 12.51
C ALA A 383 16.62 -1.62 11.01
N PRO A 384 17.10 -2.49 10.10
CA PRO A 384 16.79 -2.36 8.69
C PRO A 384 15.28 -2.28 8.45
N GLY A 385 14.85 -1.24 7.72
CA GLY A 385 13.47 -0.92 7.41
C GLY A 385 13.40 0.38 6.63
N MET A 386 12.21 0.83 6.27
CA MET A 386 12.04 2.18 5.75
C MET A 386 12.03 3.18 6.93
N PRO A 387 12.63 4.37 6.81
CA PRO A 387 12.42 5.42 7.78
C PRO A 387 10.93 5.75 7.91
N GLY A 388 10.52 6.40 8.97
CA GLY A 388 9.16 6.93 9.07
C GLY A 388 8.94 8.11 8.12
N PRO A 389 7.66 8.42 7.80
CA PRO A 389 7.34 9.64 7.06
C PRO A 389 7.93 10.87 7.74
N LEU A 390 8.58 11.75 6.96
CA LEU A 390 9.22 12.97 7.44
C LEU A 390 10.36 12.75 8.46
N ASP A 391 10.84 11.52 8.65
CA ASP A 391 12.05 11.29 9.43
C ASP A 391 13.23 12.02 8.78
N VAL A 392 14.01 12.68 9.64
CA VAL A 392 15.29 13.29 9.28
C VAL A 392 16.40 12.31 9.61
N VAL A 393 17.15 11.90 8.59
CA VAL A 393 18.13 10.83 8.73
C VAL A 393 19.54 11.27 8.32
N THR A 394 20.53 10.66 8.93
CA THR A 394 21.91 10.70 8.46
C THR A 394 22.32 9.29 8.03
N PHE A 395 22.77 9.16 6.78
CA PHE A 395 23.34 7.93 6.29
C PHE A 395 24.75 7.75 6.86
N THR A 396 25.01 6.57 7.40
CA THR A 396 26.32 6.23 7.96
C THR A 396 27.19 5.61 6.87
N SER A 397 28.35 6.16 6.62
CA SER A 397 29.37 5.50 5.79
C SER A 397 29.82 4.21 6.48
N ARG A 398 29.80 3.10 5.77
CA ARG A 398 30.64 1.96 6.10
C ARG A 398 31.95 2.08 5.36
#